data_9cde7ad59d0d44e1133e21f49e4a5982
#
_entry.id   9cde7ad59d0d44e1133e21f49e4a5982
#
_cell.length_a   1.000
_cell.length_b   1.000
_cell.length_c   1.000
_cell.angle_alpha   90.00
_cell.angle_beta   90.00
_cell.angle_gamma   90.00
#
_symmetry.space_group_name_H-M   'P 1'
#
loop_
_entity.id
_entity.type
_entity.pdbx_description
1 polymer ?
#
loop_
_entity_poly.entity_id
_entity_poly.type
_entity_poly.pdbx_seq_one_letter_code
_entity_poly.pdbx_strand_id
1 'polypeptide(L)'
;VEAKPDSDGICFVGEVGIRSFLLDTLERRAGDVVEWETGRVLGRHDGAFLFTVGQRRGLDLGGGPARYVVSTDVERNVVYVSASLDCPGLWCRGLELSDVRWIAGLPPRAGRYLLRTRHTGELVEALVTPREPDVVHGLPWATVEFDEPRRTVAPGQSAVVYDGLECLGGGVVVRGPEGVPGWA
;
A
#
# COMPACT_ATOMS: atom_id res chain seq x y z
N VAL A 1 -18.80 -20.71 -0.67
CA VAL A 1 -17.53 -20.20 -0.10
C VAL A 1 -17.36 -18.72 -0.40
N GLU A 2 -17.77 -18.26 -1.58
CA GLU A 2 -17.62 -16.89 -2.09
C GLU A 2 -18.31 -15.82 -1.21
N ALA A 3 -19.44 -16.16 -0.59
CA ALA A 3 -20.21 -15.25 0.26
C ALA A 3 -19.86 -15.35 1.76
N LYS A 4 -18.88 -16.18 2.15
CA LYS A 4 -18.50 -16.32 3.55
C LYS A 4 -17.73 -15.07 4.01
N PRO A 5 -18.15 -14.38 5.10
CA PRO A 5 -17.37 -13.30 5.68
C PRO A 5 -16.00 -13.81 6.08
N ASP A 6 -14.96 -13.06 5.73
CA ASP A 6 -13.62 -13.37 6.18
C ASP A 6 -13.37 -12.85 7.59
N SER A 7 -12.41 -13.43 8.30
CA SER A 7 -12.03 -12.96 9.61
C SER A 7 -10.88 -11.96 9.49
N ASP A 8 -11.07 -10.73 9.93
CA ASP A 8 -10.05 -9.67 9.92
C ASP A 8 -8.99 -9.83 11.03
N GLY A 9 -8.97 -10.97 11.72
CA GLY A 9 -8.08 -11.22 12.85
C GLY A 9 -6.82 -12.02 12.47
N ILE A 10 -5.68 -11.65 13.02
CA ILE A 10 -4.49 -12.50 13.01
C ILE A 10 -4.65 -13.47 14.19
N CYS A 11 -4.99 -14.71 13.91
CA CYS A 11 -5.40 -15.71 14.91
C CYS A 11 -4.36 -16.02 16.00
N PHE A 12 -3.08 -15.77 15.75
CA PHE A 12 -2.00 -15.99 16.72
C PHE A 12 -1.67 -14.76 17.58
N VAL A 13 -2.25 -13.59 17.32
CA VAL A 13 -2.04 -12.37 18.12
C VAL A 13 -2.98 -12.34 19.33
N GLY A 14 -4.10 -13.09 19.29
CA GLY A 14 -5.08 -13.15 20.36
C GLY A 14 -5.74 -11.80 20.65
N GLU A 15 -6.09 -11.56 21.92
CA GLU A 15 -6.79 -10.34 22.37
C GLU A 15 -5.88 -9.11 22.49
N VAL A 16 -4.56 -9.28 22.41
CA VAL A 16 -3.57 -8.20 22.61
C VAL A 16 -3.62 -7.14 21.51
N GLY A 17 -4.05 -7.50 20.32
CA GLY A 17 -4.11 -6.62 19.15
C GLY A 17 -2.76 -6.42 18.47
N ILE A 18 -2.81 -6.21 17.14
CA ILE A 18 -1.61 -6.11 16.28
C ILE A 18 -0.65 -5.01 16.74
N ARG A 19 -1.18 -3.83 17.13
CA ARG A 19 -0.32 -2.70 17.56
C ARG A 19 0.53 -3.06 18.77
N SER A 20 -0.08 -3.65 19.81
CA SER A 20 0.64 -4.05 21.01
C SER A 20 1.66 -5.15 20.71
N PHE A 21 1.28 -6.14 19.91
CA PHE A 21 2.19 -7.20 19.48
C PHE A 21 3.42 -6.64 18.73
N LEU A 22 3.20 -5.70 17.80
CA LEU A 22 4.31 -5.06 17.06
C LEU A 22 5.20 -4.24 17.99
N LEU A 23 4.63 -3.50 18.95
CA LEU A 23 5.39 -2.70 19.91
C LEU A 23 6.18 -3.55 20.94
N ASP A 24 5.74 -4.78 21.18
CA ASP A 24 6.45 -5.73 22.05
C ASP A 24 7.54 -6.51 21.30
N THR A 25 7.36 -6.69 19.98
CA THR A 25 8.27 -7.48 19.14
C THR A 25 9.34 -6.64 18.46
N LEU A 26 8.99 -5.41 18.05
CA LEU A 26 9.86 -4.49 17.35
C LEU A 26 10.32 -3.37 18.29
N GLU A 27 11.57 -2.96 18.13
CA GLU A 27 12.11 -1.84 18.89
C GLU A 27 11.33 -0.56 18.62
N ARG A 28 10.85 0.09 19.69
CA ARG A 28 10.20 1.40 19.60
C ARG A 28 11.22 2.44 19.20
N ARG A 29 10.99 3.08 18.09
CA ARG A 29 11.84 4.14 17.58
C ARG A 29 11.01 5.41 17.37
N ALA A 30 11.21 6.40 18.21
CA ALA A 30 10.51 7.67 18.07
C ALA A 30 10.91 8.34 16.74
N GLY A 31 9.88 8.72 15.96
CA GLY A 31 10.03 9.40 14.68
C GLY A 31 9.09 10.61 14.57
N ASP A 32 9.21 11.36 13.50
CA ASP A 32 8.46 12.56 13.28
C ASP A 32 7.21 12.34 12.41
N VAL A 33 6.11 13.00 12.78
CA VAL A 33 4.94 13.16 11.91
C VAL A 33 5.07 14.51 11.21
N VAL A 34 5.17 14.48 9.89
CA VAL A 34 5.47 15.64 9.05
C VAL A 34 4.27 15.98 8.17
N GLU A 35 3.89 17.24 8.11
CA GLU A 35 2.88 17.74 7.21
C GLU A 35 3.40 17.71 5.77
N TRP A 36 2.68 17.00 4.89
CA TRP A 36 3.08 16.78 3.50
C TRP A 36 3.33 18.08 2.72
N GLU A 37 2.39 19.04 2.86
CA GLU A 37 2.37 20.27 2.08
C GLU A 37 3.49 21.25 2.47
N THR A 38 3.88 21.25 3.74
CA THR A 38 4.77 22.28 4.29
C THR A 38 6.12 21.74 4.77
N GLY A 39 6.23 20.43 4.95
CA GLY A 39 7.39 19.80 5.58
C GLY A 39 7.50 20.08 7.08
N ARG A 40 6.48 20.67 7.70
CA ARG A 40 6.48 21.00 9.11
C ARG A 40 6.27 19.76 9.98
N VAL A 41 7.06 19.60 11.02
CA VAL A 41 6.85 18.58 12.05
C VAL A 41 5.63 18.96 12.89
N LEU A 42 4.65 18.05 12.96
CA LEU A 42 3.39 18.23 13.69
C LEU A 42 3.37 17.50 15.03
N GLY A 43 4.18 16.47 15.17
CA GLY A 43 4.22 15.62 16.36
C GLY A 43 5.20 14.48 16.20
N ARG A 44 5.11 13.49 17.08
CA ARG A 44 5.98 12.30 17.07
C ARG A 44 5.16 11.02 17.16
N HIS A 45 5.77 9.93 16.72
CA HIS A 45 5.20 8.58 16.80
C HIS A 45 6.24 7.57 17.32
N ASP A 46 5.81 6.36 17.66
CA ASP A 46 6.66 5.30 18.22
C ASP A 46 7.27 4.35 17.18
N GLY A 47 7.02 4.59 15.89
CA GLY A 47 7.53 3.78 14.78
C GLY A 47 6.70 3.96 13.52
N ALA A 48 7.33 4.29 12.38
CA ALA A 48 6.65 4.50 11.10
C ALA A 48 5.93 3.23 10.61
N PHE A 49 6.42 2.04 10.98
CA PHE A 49 5.82 0.75 10.65
C PHE A 49 4.42 0.52 11.24
N LEU A 50 4.01 1.33 12.22
CA LEU A 50 2.67 1.27 12.83
C LEU A 50 1.59 1.94 11.99
N PHE A 51 1.97 2.62 10.91
CA PHE A 51 1.07 3.44 10.12
C PHE A 51 0.93 2.92 8.70
N THR A 52 -0.27 3.07 8.17
CA THR A 52 -0.62 2.65 6.80
C THR A 52 -1.18 3.83 6.02
N VAL A 53 -0.89 3.91 4.73
CA VAL A 53 -1.42 4.96 3.84
C VAL A 53 -2.94 5.01 3.89
N GLY A 54 -3.48 6.22 4.02
CA GLY A 54 -4.91 6.48 4.21
C GLY A 54 -5.41 6.36 5.65
N GLN A 55 -4.57 5.92 6.60
CA GLN A 55 -4.93 5.84 8.02
C GLN A 55 -5.21 7.24 8.59
N ARG A 56 -6.29 7.35 9.37
CA ARG A 56 -6.70 8.58 10.06
C ARG A 56 -6.51 8.50 11.57
N ARG A 57 -6.71 7.31 12.16
CA ARG A 57 -6.70 7.12 13.62
C ARG A 57 -5.30 6.79 14.13
N GLY A 58 -5.02 7.12 15.41
CA GLY A 58 -3.78 6.76 16.09
C GLY A 58 -2.57 7.62 15.72
N LEU A 59 -2.79 8.81 15.12
CA LEU A 59 -1.74 9.78 14.84
C LEU A 59 -1.39 10.63 16.09
N ASP A 60 -2.30 10.70 17.05
CA ASP A 60 -2.17 11.38 18.36
C ASP A 60 -1.60 12.83 18.28
N LEU A 61 -1.99 13.57 17.22
CA LEU A 61 -1.50 14.91 16.93
C LEU A 61 -2.20 16.04 17.73
N GLY A 62 -3.01 15.66 18.70
CA GLY A 62 -3.79 16.64 19.47
C GLY A 62 -4.99 17.18 18.69
N GLY A 63 -5.40 18.42 19.02
CA GLY A 63 -6.52 19.10 18.34
C GLY A 63 -6.17 19.55 16.92
N GLY A 64 -7.18 19.83 16.11
CA GLY A 64 -7.01 20.34 14.75
C GLY A 64 -7.81 19.53 13.71
N PRO A 65 -7.60 19.81 12.41
CA PRO A 65 -8.30 19.09 11.35
C PRO A 65 -7.90 17.62 11.32
N ALA A 66 -8.81 16.77 10.83
CA ALA A 66 -8.51 15.38 10.57
C ALA A 66 -7.34 15.28 9.60
N ARG A 67 -6.40 14.37 9.87
CA ARG A 67 -5.24 14.13 9.01
C ARG A 67 -5.20 12.69 8.57
N TYR A 68 -4.65 12.46 7.39
CA TYR A 68 -4.54 11.15 6.76
C TYR A 68 -3.08 10.86 6.45
N VAL A 69 -2.63 9.65 6.72
CA VAL A 69 -1.29 9.21 6.35
C VAL A 69 -1.18 9.18 4.82
N VAL A 70 -0.25 9.95 4.29
CA VAL A 70 0.05 10.03 2.85
C VAL A 70 1.12 9.01 2.48
N SER A 71 2.16 8.92 3.32
CA SER A 71 3.31 8.04 3.11
C SER A 71 4.00 7.73 4.43
N THR A 72 4.75 6.63 4.44
CA THR A 72 5.61 6.22 5.55
C THR A 72 7.01 5.92 5.01
N ASP A 73 8.00 6.61 5.54
CA ASP A 73 9.42 6.30 5.30
C ASP A 73 9.95 5.53 6.51
N VAL A 74 10.03 4.22 6.37
CA VAL A 74 10.44 3.33 7.47
C VAL A 74 11.93 3.48 7.77
N GLU A 75 12.76 3.73 6.77
CA GLU A 75 14.21 3.88 6.94
C GLU A 75 14.54 5.15 7.72
N ARG A 76 13.95 6.28 7.35
CA ARG A 76 14.09 7.56 8.04
C ARG A 76 13.21 7.67 9.26
N ASN A 77 12.28 6.72 9.44
CA ASN A 77 11.30 6.68 10.51
C ASN A 77 10.43 7.94 10.56
N VAL A 78 9.85 8.32 9.41
CA VAL A 78 9.00 9.50 9.25
C VAL A 78 7.63 9.10 8.71
N VAL A 79 6.59 9.71 9.24
CA VAL A 79 5.20 9.57 8.75
C VAL A 79 4.75 10.90 8.16
N TYR A 80 4.41 10.90 6.88
CA TYR A 80 3.87 12.08 6.19
C TYR A 80 2.35 12.07 6.25
N VAL A 81 1.75 13.21 6.61
CA VAL A 81 0.30 13.35 6.75
C VAL A 81 -0.22 14.59 6.03
N SER A 82 -1.45 14.54 5.55
CA SER A 82 -2.17 15.67 4.96
C SER A 82 -3.56 15.82 5.60
N ALA A 83 -4.03 17.07 5.70
CA ALA A 83 -5.41 17.36 6.06
C ALA A 83 -6.36 17.29 4.86
N SER A 84 -5.82 17.26 3.63
CA SER A 84 -6.59 17.16 2.40
C SER A 84 -6.63 15.72 1.88
N LEU A 85 -7.82 15.25 1.51
CA LEU A 85 -7.99 14.00 0.78
C LEU A 85 -7.61 14.13 -0.70
N ASP A 86 -7.46 15.35 -1.21
CA ASP A 86 -7.02 15.65 -2.58
C ASP A 86 -5.50 15.78 -2.68
N CYS A 87 -4.78 15.48 -1.58
CA CYS A 87 -3.32 15.43 -1.57
C CYS A 87 -2.81 14.49 -2.68
N PRO A 88 -1.92 14.96 -3.59
CA PRO A 88 -1.43 14.15 -4.71
C PRO A 88 -0.83 12.80 -4.28
N GLY A 89 -0.15 12.74 -3.15
CA GLY A 89 0.45 11.49 -2.63
C GLY A 89 -0.57 10.43 -2.22
N LEU A 90 -1.87 10.78 -2.10
CA LEU A 90 -2.95 9.83 -1.84
C LEU A 90 -3.57 9.23 -3.13
N TRP A 91 -3.08 9.62 -4.30
CA TRP A 91 -3.60 9.20 -5.59
C TRP A 91 -2.48 8.76 -6.52
N CYS A 92 -2.72 7.71 -7.30
CA CYS A 92 -1.80 7.23 -8.30
C CYS A 92 -2.51 6.89 -9.61
N ARG A 93 -1.79 6.95 -10.71
CA ARG A 93 -2.24 6.49 -12.04
C ARG A 93 -1.62 5.16 -12.43
N GLY A 94 -0.74 4.60 -11.60
CA GLY A 94 -0.12 3.33 -11.88
C GLY A 94 0.58 2.74 -10.65
N LEU A 95 0.95 1.48 -10.77
CA LEU A 95 1.66 0.70 -9.77
C LEU A 95 2.74 -0.13 -10.46
N GLU A 96 3.81 -0.43 -9.76
CA GLU A 96 4.73 -1.50 -10.12
C GLU A 96 4.54 -2.68 -9.16
N LEU A 97 4.46 -3.88 -9.74
CA LEU A 97 4.34 -5.13 -9.00
C LEU A 97 5.62 -5.93 -9.17
N SER A 98 6.20 -6.39 -8.08
CA SER A 98 7.33 -7.32 -8.06
C SER A 98 6.91 -8.70 -7.56
N ASP A 99 7.79 -9.68 -7.75
CA ASP A 99 7.52 -11.10 -7.39
C ASP A 99 6.18 -11.59 -7.93
N VAL A 100 5.91 -11.25 -9.20
CA VAL A 100 4.64 -11.59 -9.84
C VAL A 100 4.59 -13.09 -10.10
N ARG A 101 3.50 -13.73 -9.65
CA ARG A 101 3.23 -15.16 -9.86
C ARG A 101 1.96 -15.33 -10.66
N TRP A 102 2.09 -16.02 -11.79
CA TRP A 102 0.96 -16.36 -12.67
C TRP A 102 0.52 -17.80 -12.44
N ILE A 103 -0.77 -18.01 -12.18
CA ILE A 103 -1.33 -19.33 -11.85
C ILE A 103 -1.12 -20.33 -12.99
N ALA A 104 -1.23 -19.86 -14.24
CA ALA A 104 -0.99 -20.71 -15.43
C ALA A 104 0.50 -20.99 -15.68
N GLY A 105 1.42 -20.47 -14.86
CA GLY A 105 2.88 -20.60 -15.06
C GLY A 105 3.46 -19.71 -16.15
N LEU A 106 2.63 -19.05 -16.95
CA LEU A 106 3.04 -18.11 -18.00
C LEU A 106 2.28 -16.79 -17.82
N PRO A 107 2.93 -15.64 -18.10
CA PRO A 107 2.27 -14.34 -18.03
C PRO A 107 1.15 -14.22 -19.09
N PRO A 108 0.05 -13.55 -18.76
CA PRO A 108 -0.93 -13.17 -19.76
C PRO A 108 -0.33 -12.15 -20.74
N ARG A 109 -0.98 -11.93 -21.87
CA ARG A 109 -0.59 -10.85 -22.78
C ARG A 109 -0.82 -9.50 -22.09
N ALA A 110 -0.02 -8.47 -22.47
CA ALA A 110 -0.33 -7.11 -22.06
C ALA A 110 -1.74 -6.73 -22.52
N GLY A 111 -2.56 -6.22 -21.59
CA GLY A 111 -3.97 -5.95 -21.88
C GLY A 111 -4.73 -5.42 -20.67
N ARG A 112 -6.03 -5.20 -20.87
CA ARG A 112 -6.94 -4.74 -19.82
C ARG A 112 -7.43 -5.92 -18.99
N TYR A 113 -7.29 -5.78 -17.69
CA TYR A 113 -7.65 -6.77 -16.69
C TYR A 113 -8.27 -6.08 -15.49
N LEU A 114 -8.94 -6.85 -14.65
CA LEU A 114 -9.43 -6.37 -13.37
C LEU A 114 -8.35 -6.56 -12.31
N LEU A 115 -8.13 -5.53 -11.49
CA LEU A 115 -7.16 -5.52 -10.41
C LEU A 115 -7.86 -5.37 -9.06
N ARG A 116 -7.42 -6.14 -8.06
CA ARG A 116 -7.82 -5.97 -6.66
C ARG A 116 -6.58 -5.80 -5.78
N THR A 117 -6.55 -4.74 -4.99
CA THR A 117 -5.43 -4.39 -4.10
C THR A 117 -5.77 -4.51 -2.62
N ARG A 118 -7.03 -4.80 -2.30
CA ARG A 118 -7.51 -5.04 -0.93
C ARG A 118 -8.52 -6.17 -0.96
N HIS A 119 -8.56 -6.99 0.09
CA HIS A 119 -9.43 -8.16 0.17
C HIS A 119 -10.92 -7.81 -0.12
N THR A 120 -11.47 -6.78 0.52
CA THR A 120 -12.85 -6.32 0.30
C THR A 120 -12.95 -5.16 -0.70
N GLY A 121 -11.85 -4.84 -1.42
CA GLY A 121 -11.81 -3.73 -2.36
C GLY A 121 -12.55 -4.04 -3.67
N GLU A 122 -12.92 -2.98 -4.36
CA GLU A 122 -13.47 -3.06 -5.71
C GLU A 122 -12.47 -3.71 -6.68
N LEU A 123 -13.01 -4.41 -7.67
CA LEU A 123 -12.28 -4.76 -8.88
C LEU A 123 -12.21 -3.53 -9.78
N VAL A 124 -10.99 -3.11 -10.12
CA VAL A 124 -10.72 -1.92 -10.92
C VAL A 124 -10.09 -2.32 -12.23
N GLU A 125 -10.63 -1.85 -13.35
CA GLU A 125 -10.02 -2.05 -14.66
C GLU A 125 -8.68 -1.30 -14.76
N ALA A 126 -7.65 -1.98 -15.26
CA ALA A 126 -6.32 -1.44 -15.45
C ALA A 126 -5.62 -2.09 -16.64
N LEU A 127 -4.71 -1.36 -17.28
CA LEU A 127 -3.78 -1.93 -18.25
C LEU A 127 -2.65 -2.62 -17.48
N VAL A 128 -2.54 -3.92 -17.61
CA VAL A 128 -1.47 -4.72 -17.00
C VAL A 128 -0.48 -5.15 -18.06
N THR A 129 0.79 -4.84 -17.86
CA THR A 129 1.89 -5.23 -18.75
C THR A 129 2.90 -6.08 -17.99
N PRO A 130 2.86 -7.41 -18.14
CA PRO A 130 3.87 -8.29 -17.58
C PRO A 130 5.26 -8.00 -18.15
N ARG A 131 6.29 -8.17 -17.32
CA ARG A 131 7.69 -7.96 -17.64
C ARG A 131 8.55 -9.11 -17.15
N GLU A 132 9.55 -9.46 -17.93
CA GLU A 132 10.55 -10.42 -17.52
C GLU A 132 11.49 -9.82 -16.45
N PRO A 133 12.13 -10.68 -15.63
CA PRO A 133 13.15 -10.23 -14.69
C PRO A 133 14.22 -9.39 -15.38
N ASP A 134 14.62 -8.30 -14.77
CA ASP A 134 15.72 -7.47 -15.20
C ASP A 134 16.74 -7.27 -14.08
N VAL A 135 17.80 -6.47 -14.35
CA VAL A 135 18.87 -6.22 -13.37
C VAL A 135 18.37 -5.48 -12.13
N VAL A 136 17.32 -4.69 -12.26
CA VAL A 136 16.74 -3.89 -11.17
C VAL A 136 15.80 -4.73 -10.32
N HIS A 137 14.92 -5.48 -10.97
CA HIS A 137 13.83 -6.20 -10.28
C HIS A 137 14.23 -7.61 -9.83
N GLY A 138 15.14 -8.28 -10.58
CA GLY A 138 15.61 -9.63 -10.23
C GLY A 138 14.57 -10.75 -10.28
N LEU A 139 13.29 -10.39 -10.26
CA LEU A 139 12.11 -11.27 -10.26
C LEU A 139 11.13 -10.82 -11.35
N PRO A 140 10.20 -11.69 -11.80
CA PRO A 140 9.12 -11.29 -12.69
C PRO A 140 8.35 -10.12 -12.09
N TRP A 141 8.07 -9.11 -12.91
CA TRP A 141 7.38 -7.90 -12.48
C TRP A 141 6.31 -7.48 -13.49
N ALA A 142 5.50 -6.50 -13.13
CA ALA A 142 4.48 -5.97 -14.02
C ALA A 142 4.24 -4.48 -13.75
N THR A 143 3.94 -3.73 -14.79
CA THR A 143 3.37 -2.38 -14.66
C THR A 143 1.85 -2.46 -14.73
N VAL A 144 1.20 -1.63 -13.93
CA VAL A 144 -0.25 -1.45 -13.91
C VAL A 144 -0.55 0.02 -14.13
N GLU A 145 -1.40 0.34 -15.09
CA GLU A 145 -1.80 1.72 -15.40
C GLU A 145 -3.32 1.85 -15.31
N PHE A 146 -3.78 2.91 -14.62
CA PHE A 146 -5.19 3.25 -14.46
C PHE A 146 -5.58 4.41 -15.39
N ASP A 147 -6.73 4.33 -16.00
CA ASP A 147 -7.27 5.43 -16.83
C ASP A 147 -7.53 6.68 -15.97
N GLU A 148 -8.08 6.48 -14.78
CA GLU A 148 -8.36 7.53 -13.81
C GLU A 148 -7.51 7.34 -12.55
N PRO A 149 -7.14 8.43 -11.86
CA PRO A 149 -6.41 8.32 -10.60
C PRO A 149 -7.17 7.45 -9.59
N ARG A 150 -6.45 6.57 -8.92
CA ARG A 150 -6.96 5.69 -7.86
C ARG A 150 -6.27 5.98 -6.54
N ARG A 151 -6.90 5.56 -5.45
CA ARG A 151 -6.25 5.62 -4.13
C ARG A 151 -4.95 4.85 -4.16
N THR A 152 -3.91 5.52 -3.72
CA THR A 152 -2.57 4.96 -3.58
C THR A 152 -2.57 3.69 -2.75
N VAL A 153 -1.84 2.71 -3.20
CA VAL A 153 -1.63 1.42 -2.52
C VAL A 153 -0.22 1.41 -1.95
N ALA A 154 -0.10 1.14 -0.66
CA ALA A 154 1.21 1.14 0.01
C ALA A 154 2.12 0.02 -0.54
N PRO A 155 3.44 0.25 -0.64
CA PRO A 155 4.41 -0.81 -0.89
C PRO A 155 4.25 -1.95 0.11
N GLY A 156 4.47 -3.19 -0.34
CA GLY A 156 4.26 -4.39 0.46
C GLY A 156 2.83 -4.93 0.42
N GLN A 157 1.87 -4.19 -0.12
CA GLN A 157 0.51 -4.71 -0.33
C GLN A 157 0.46 -5.62 -1.56
N SER A 158 -0.40 -6.63 -1.51
CA SER A 158 -0.62 -7.51 -2.67
C SER A 158 -1.61 -6.91 -3.65
N ALA A 159 -1.36 -7.12 -4.94
CA ALA A 159 -2.30 -6.83 -6.01
C ALA A 159 -2.58 -8.11 -6.79
N VAL A 160 -3.86 -8.41 -7.01
CA VAL A 160 -4.32 -9.63 -7.69
C VAL A 160 -5.00 -9.24 -8.99
N VAL A 161 -4.64 -9.94 -10.07
CA VAL A 161 -5.10 -9.71 -11.44
C VAL A 161 -6.14 -10.77 -11.83
N TYR A 162 -7.23 -10.32 -12.43
CA TYR A 162 -8.34 -11.19 -12.89
C TYR A 162 -8.70 -10.91 -14.34
N ASP A 163 -9.12 -11.95 -15.04
CA ASP A 163 -9.85 -11.86 -16.31
C ASP A 163 -11.30 -12.30 -16.05
N GLY A 164 -12.23 -11.33 -16.00
CA GLY A 164 -13.57 -11.59 -15.52
C GLY A 164 -13.58 -12.15 -14.08
N LEU A 165 -13.98 -13.40 -13.93
CA LEU A 165 -14.00 -14.13 -12.64
C LEU A 165 -12.75 -15.00 -12.42
N GLU A 166 -11.90 -15.16 -13.42
CA GLU A 166 -10.71 -15.99 -13.35
C GLU A 166 -9.56 -15.22 -12.69
N CYS A 167 -8.98 -15.78 -11.63
CA CYS A 167 -7.77 -15.25 -11.00
C CYS A 167 -6.55 -15.68 -11.83
N LEU A 168 -5.87 -14.72 -12.45
CA LEU A 168 -4.68 -14.97 -13.25
C LEU A 168 -3.40 -15.06 -12.43
N GLY A 169 -3.36 -14.37 -11.31
CA GLY A 169 -2.16 -14.27 -10.46
C GLY A 169 -2.04 -12.90 -9.80
N GLY A 170 -0.84 -12.51 -9.43
CA GLY A 170 -0.60 -11.22 -8.80
C GLY A 170 0.84 -11.05 -8.32
N GLY A 171 1.10 -9.94 -7.65
CA GLY A 171 2.41 -9.59 -7.12
C GLY A 171 2.32 -8.63 -5.94
N VAL A 172 3.48 -8.21 -5.47
CA VAL A 172 3.61 -7.23 -4.37
C VAL A 172 3.84 -5.84 -4.97
N VAL A 173 3.09 -4.86 -4.52
CA VAL A 173 3.29 -3.45 -4.90
C VAL A 173 4.64 -2.99 -4.34
N VAL A 174 5.53 -2.53 -5.21
CA VAL A 174 6.86 -2.05 -4.83
C VAL A 174 7.04 -0.57 -5.09
N ARG A 175 6.28 -0.02 -6.06
CA ARG A 175 6.32 1.40 -6.38
C ARG A 175 4.91 1.95 -6.58
N GLY A 176 4.69 3.13 -6.05
CA GLY A 176 3.52 3.96 -6.24
C GLY A 176 3.87 5.28 -6.92
N PRO A 177 3.20 6.39 -6.57
CA PRO A 177 3.42 7.68 -7.23
C PRO A 177 4.85 8.18 -7.10
N GLU A 178 5.43 8.68 -8.19
CA GLU A 178 6.74 9.32 -8.18
C GLU A 178 6.75 10.55 -7.25
N GLY A 179 7.90 10.80 -6.61
CA GLY A 179 8.13 11.97 -5.76
C GLY A 179 7.49 11.88 -4.37
N VAL A 180 6.91 10.75 -3.99
CA VAL A 180 6.39 10.52 -2.64
C VAL A 180 7.52 9.97 -1.76
N PRO A 181 7.96 10.67 -0.68
CA PRO A 181 8.98 10.17 0.23
C PRO A 181 8.63 8.79 0.80
N GLY A 182 9.63 7.92 0.92
CA GLY A 182 9.43 6.53 1.38
C GLY A 182 8.89 5.57 0.31
N TRP A 183 8.84 6.00 -0.96
CA TRP A 183 8.38 5.24 -2.12
C TRP A 183 9.49 5.10 -3.18
N ALA A 184 10.72 5.18 -2.76
CA ALA A 184 11.90 5.05 -3.64
C ALA A 184 12.28 3.58 -3.83
#